data_724cd54356b9497ce0f55dfb6c960b8b
#
_entry.id   724cd54356b9497ce0f55dfb6c960b8b
#
_cell.length_a   1.000
_cell.length_b   1.000
_cell.length_c   1.000
_cell.angle_alpha   90.00
_cell.angle_beta   90.00
_cell.angle_gamma   90.00
#
_symmetry.space_group_name_H-M   'P 1'
#
loop_
_entity.id
_entity.type
_entity.pdbx_description
1 polymer ?
#
loop_
_entity_poly.entity_id
_entity_poly.type
_entity_poly.pdbx_seq_one_letter_code
_entity_poly.pdbx_strand_id
1 'polypeptide(L)'
;MHLSRDKVFLREENVMLSDIEIAQGCKMRPIVDVAADAGLDADDLELYGKYKAKLSADVWNKLADKPNGKLVLVTAINPTPAGEGKTTTTVGLGQAMAKCGKKAMIALREPSLGPVFGIKGGAAGG
;
A
#
# COMPACT_ATOMS: atom_id res chain seq x y z
N MET A 1 -25.50 6.52 -54.08
CA MET A 1 -25.08 5.22 -53.51
C MET A 1 -23.72 5.42 -52.85
N HIS A 2 -23.72 5.67 -51.54
CA HIS A 2 -22.55 6.13 -50.82
C HIS A 2 -22.19 5.06 -49.80
N LEU A 3 -21.07 4.37 -50.04
CA LEU A 3 -20.59 3.31 -49.19
C LEU A 3 -20.01 3.88 -47.88
N SER A 4 -20.58 3.41 -46.81
CA SER A 4 -20.18 3.64 -45.45
C SER A 4 -18.72 3.18 -45.22
N ARG A 5 -17.91 4.08 -44.70
CA ARG A 5 -16.57 3.75 -44.22
C ARG A 5 -16.69 2.98 -42.91
N ASP A 6 -16.29 1.75 -42.95
CA ASP A 6 -16.10 0.93 -41.75
C ASP A 6 -15.13 1.61 -40.77
N LYS A 7 -15.67 2.00 -39.63
CA LYS A 7 -14.88 2.40 -38.48
C LYS A 7 -14.18 1.13 -37.96
N VAL A 8 -12.94 0.96 -38.34
CA VAL A 8 -12.04 0.05 -37.66
C VAL A 8 -11.93 0.53 -36.21
N PHE A 9 -12.58 -0.18 -35.30
CA PHE A 9 -12.32 -0.05 -33.87
C PHE A 9 -10.89 -0.54 -33.63
N LEU A 10 -9.94 0.39 -33.61
CA LEU A 10 -8.66 0.16 -33.00
C LEU A 10 -8.91 -0.11 -31.53
N ARG A 11 -8.76 -1.34 -31.08
CA ARG A 11 -8.57 -1.68 -29.67
C ARG A 11 -7.36 -0.88 -29.24
N GLU A 12 -7.54 0.09 -28.35
CA GLU A 12 -6.43 0.60 -27.54
C GLU A 12 -5.87 -0.62 -26.81
N GLU A 13 -4.70 -1.07 -27.19
CA GLU A 13 -3.95 -2.05 -26.43
C GLU A 13 -3.71 -1.43 -25.06
N ASN A 14 -4.37 -1.97 -24.04
CA ASN A 14 -4.08 -1.63 -22.66
C ASN A 14 -2.66 -2.12 -22.38
N VAL A 15 -1.68 -1.28 -22.67
CA VAL A 15 -0.29 -1.52 -22.30
C VAL A 15 -0.23 -1.49 -20.80
N MET A 16 -0.08 -2.66 -20.16
CA MET A 16 0.16 -2.75 -18.74
C MET A 16 1.53 -2.13 -18.44
N LEU A 17 1.52 -1.05 -17.65
CA LEU A 17 2.74 -0.42 -17.18
C LEU A 17 3.56 -1.39 -16.31
N SER A 18 4.87 -1.32 -16.40
CA SER A 18 5.75 -2.02 -15.48
C SER A 18 5.67 -1.44 -14.07
N ASP A 19 6.07 -2.21 -13.06
CA ASP A 19 6.09 -1.76 -11.66
C ASP A 19 6.89 -0.46 -11.47
N ILE A 20 7.98 -0.30 -12.22
CA ILE A 20 8.82 0.90 -12.18
C ILE A 20 8.08 2.11 -12.76
N GLU A 21 7.40 1.95 -13.87
CA GLU A 21 6.62 3.03 -14.49
C GLU A 21 5.46 3.47 -13.60
N ILE A 22 4.77 2.52 -12.96
CA ILE A 22 3.71 2.79 -11.99
C ILE A 22 4.28 3.57 -10.79
N ALA A 23 5.41 3.12 -10.24
CA ALA A 23 6.05 3.75 -9.10
C ALA A 23 6.52 5.18 -9.41
N GLN A 24 7.16 5.38 -10.58
CA GLN A 24 7.64 6.69 -11.01
C GLN A 24 6.51 7.65 -11.38
N GLY A 25 5.39 7.14 -11.88
CA GLY A 25 4.21 7.93 -12.19
C GLY A 25 3.41 8.36 -10.95
N CYS A 26 3.67 7.76 -9.79
CA CYS A 26 2.95 8.05 -8.56
C CYS A 26 3.39 9.37 -7.94
N LYS A 27 2.45 10.30 -7.76
CA LYS A 27 2.68 11.54 -7.02
C LYS A 27 2.53 11.28 -5.52
N MET A 28 3.67 11.20 -4.82
CA MET A 28 3.68 11.01 -3.38
C MET A 28 3.06 12.19 -2.64
N ARG A 29 2.23 11.93 -1.65
CA ARG A 29 1.67 12.93 -0.73
C ARG A 29 2.62 13.14 0.46
N PRO A 30 2.71 14.36 1.02
CA PRO A 30 3.43 14.59 2.27
C PRO A 30 2.89 13.70 3.39
N ILE A 31 3.78 13.22 4.26
CA ILE A 31 3.37 12.31 5.34
C ILE A 31 2.41 12.97 6.34
N VAL A 32 2.52 14.27 6.54
CA VAL A 32 1.61 15.04 7.40
C VAL A 32 0.17 15.03 6.87
N ASP A 33 -0.01 15.09 5.55
CA ASP A 33 -1.34 15.04 4.93
C ASP A 33 -1.95 13.63 5.03
N VAL A 34 -1.10 12.60 4.93
CA VAL A 34 -1.52 11.20 5.10
C VAL A 34 -1.90 10.92 6.55
N ALA A 35 -1.15 11.47 7.49
CA ALA A 35 -1.46 11.34 8.92
C ALA A 35 -2.76 12.04 9.29
N ALA A 36 -3.02 13.22 8.73
CA ALA A 36 -4.28 13.93 8.94
C ALA A 36 -5.49 13.12 8.46
N ASP A 37 -5.40 12.44 7.32
CA ASP A 37 -6.46 11.53 6.84
C ASP A 37 -6.70 10.36 7.81
N ALA A 38 -5.66 9.93 8.51
CA ALA A 38 -5.74 8.89 9.54
C ALA A 38 -6.27 9.43 10.90
N GLY A 39 -6.44 10.75 11.03
CA GLY A 39 -6.91 11.42 12.24
C GLY A 39 -5.80 11.66 13.26
N LEU A 40 -4.56 11.82 12.79
CA LEU A 40 -3.39 12.18 13.58
C LEU A 40 -3.01 13.63 13.29
N ASP A 41 -2.52 14.32 14.30
CA ASP A 41 -2.02 15.69 14.19
C ASP A 41 -0.52 15.70 13.83
N ALA A 42 -0.01 16.86 13.41
CA ALA A 42 1.42 16.98 13.11
C ALA A 42 2.32 16.73 14.33
N ASP A 43 1.85 17.08 15.52
CA ASP A 43 2.56 16.88 16.79
C ASP A 43 2.61 15.39 17.21
N ASP A 44 1.78 14.57 16.60
CA ASP A 44 1.82 13.10 16.78
C ASP A 44 2.95 12.43 15.98
N LEU A 45 3.72 13.21 15.19
CA LEU A 45 4.69 12.71 14.24
C LEU A 45 6.12 13.15 14.56
N GLU A 46 7.06 12.22 14.51
CA GLU A 46 8.49 12.47 14.42
C GLU A 46 8.91 12.38 12.94
N LEU A 47 9.13 13.53 12.28
CA LEU A 47 9.36 13.59 10.85
C LEU A 47 10.76 13.12 10.46
N TYR A 48 10.83 12.27 9.43
CA TYR A 48 12.05 11.86 8.74
C TYR A 48 11.97 12.32 7.27
N GLY A 49 12.07 13.62 7.06
CA GLY A 49 11.85 14.25 5.76
C GLY A 49 10.36 14.38 5.41
N LYS A 50 10.07 14.60 4.12
CA LYS A 50 8.73 14.95 3.65
C LYS A 50 7.72 13.78 3.62
N TYR A 51 8.22 12.56 3.46
CA TYR A 51 7.38 11.41 3.08
C TYR A 51 7.42 10.26 4.08
N LYS A 52 8.12 10.43 5.20
CA LYS A 52 8.26 9.41 6.24
C LYS A 52 8.21 10.04 7.63
N ALA A 53 7.57 9.36 8.58
CA ALA A 53 7.57 9.73 9.98
C ALA A 53 7.49 8.48 10.85
N LYS A 54 7.88 8.62 12.11
CA LYS A 54 7.46 7.73 13.18
C LYS A 54 6.28 8.34 13.92
N LEU A 55 5.50 7.52 14.60
CA LEU A 55 4.49 7.99 15.53
C LEU A 55 5.16 8.29 16.88
N SER A 56 4.80 9.42 17.49
CA SER A 56 5.17 9.73 18.86
C SER A 56 4.64 8.66 19.80
N ALA A 57 5.37 8.35 20.87
CA ALA A 57 4.93 7.40 21.87
C ALA A 57 3.62 7.82 22.57
N ASP A 58 3.35 9.12 22.66
CA ASP A 58 2.16 9.67 23.29
C ASP A 58 0.88 9.39 22.51
N VAL A 59 0.97 9.07 21.21
CA VAL A 59 -0.19 8.70 20.38
C VAL A 59 -0.93 7.50 20.96
N TRP A 60 -0.21 6.55 21.55
CA TRP A 60 -0.84 5.39 22.19
C TRP A 60 -1.78 5.82 23.33
N ASN A 61 -1.31 6.69 24.20
CA ASN A 61 -2.12 7.22 25.32
C ASN A 61 -3.31 8.04 24.81
N LYS A 62 -3.08 8.89 23.80
CA LYS A 62 -4.12 9.73 23.16
C LYS A 62 -5.26 8.89 22.55
N LEU A 63 -4.95 7.69 22.07
CA LEU A 63 -5.91 6.81 21.40
C LEU A 63 -6.48 5.72 22.31
N ALA A 64 -6.01 5.56 23.55
CA ALA A 64 -6.34 4.45 24.44
C ALA A 64 -7.85 4.28 24.68
N ASP A 65 -8.58 5.38 24.77
CA ASP A 65 -10.03 5.37 25.04
C ASP A 65 -10.89 5.32 23.76
N LYS A 66 -10.26 5.31 22.58
CA LYS A 66 -11.00 5.20 21.31
C LYS A 66 -11.35 3.75 21.01
N PRO A 67 -12.54 3.49 20.43
CA PRO A 67 -12.92 2.14 20.04
C PRO A 67 -11.95 1.58 18.98
N ASN A 68 -11.56 0.33 19.15
CA ASN A 68 -10.72 -0.35 18.20
C ASN A 68 -11.43 -0.55 16.86
N GLY A 69 -10.69 -0.37 15.77
CA GLY A 69 -11.11 -0.78 14.44
C GLY A 69 -11.15 -2.30 14.28
N LYS A 70 -11.62 -2.75 13.13
CA LYS A 70 -11.58 -4.19 12.80
C LYS A 70 -10.19 -4.56 12.30
N LEU A 71 -9.61 -5.59 12.91
CA LEU A 71 -8.34 -6.16 12.48
C LEU A 71 -8.57 -7.24 11.43
N VAL A 72 -7.89 -7.12 10.29
CA VAL A 72 -7.86 -8.13 9.24
C VAL A 72 -6.43 -8.64 9.10
N LEU A 73 -6.21 -9.91 9.42
CA LEU A 73 -4.91 -10.56 9.30
C LEU A 73 -4.78 -11.21 7.92
N VAL A 74 -3.73 -10.83 7.18
CA VAL A 74 -3.32 -11.49 5.94
C VAL A 74 -2.08 -12.33 6.22
N THR A 75 -2.22 -13.63 6.09
CA THR A 75 -1.15 -14.59 6.39
C THR A 75 -1.12 -15.72 5.37
N ALA A 76 -0.15 -16.61 5.48
CA ALA A 76 -0.06 -17.82 4.68
C ALA A 76 0.12 -19.04 5.60
N ILE A 77 -0.41 -20.17 5.18
CA ILE A 77 -0.32 -21.44 5.92
C ILE A 77 1.12 -21.95 5.90
N ASN A 78 1.73 -22.00 4.71
CA ASN A 78 3.10 -22.48 4.50
C ASN A 78 3.92 -21.46 3.74
N PRO A 79 5.23 -21.29 4.06
CA PRO A 79 6.13 -20.50 3.26
C PRO A 79 6.47 -21.22 1.96
N THR A 80 6.65 -20.45 0.88
CA THR A 80 7.14 -20.95 -0.42
C THR A 80 8.38 -20.17 -0.86
N PRO A 81 9.27 -20.75 -1.69
CA PRO A 81 10.47 -20.03 -2.18
C PRO A 81 10.12 -18.78 -2.99
N ALA A 82 9.01 -18.78 -3.71
CA ALA A 82 8.57 -17.66 -4.54
C ALA A 82 7.80 -16.58 -3.77
N GLY A 83 7.50 -16.82 -2.48
CA GLY A 83 6.60 -15.98 -1.70
C GLY A 83 5.12 -16.29 -1.95
N GLU A 84 4.26 -15.90 -1.04
CA GLU A 84 2.82 -16.23 -1.05
C GLU A 84 1.93 -15.01 -1.36
N GLY A 85 2.52 -13.87 -1.73
CA GLY A 85 1.77 -12.68 -2.08
C GLY A 85 1.08 -11.95 -0.91
N LYS A 86 1.49 -12.20 0.34
CA LYS A 86 0.88 -11.55 1.52
C LYS A 86 0.90 -10.03 1.43
N THR A 87 2.02 -9.45 1.11
CA THR A 87 2.18 -7.99 0.98
C THR A 87 1.32 -7.44 -0.15
N THR A 88 1.37 -8.06 -1.32
CA THR A 88 0.56 -7.67 -2.49
C THR A 88 -0.93 -7.73 -2.17
N THR A 89 -1.38 -8.80 -1.52
CA THR A 89 -2.78 -8.94 -1.09
C THR A 89 -3.17 -7.87 -0.07
N THR A 90 -2.29 -7.59 0.90
CA THR A 90 -2.56 -6.57 1.93
C THR A 90 -2.69 -5.17 1.32
N VAL A 91 -1.78 -4.81 0.43
CA VAL A 91 -1.81 -3.50 -0.27
C VAL A 91 -3.06 -3.41 -1.15
N GLY A 92 -3.33 -4.45 -1.96
CA GLY A 92 -4.51 -4.49 -2.84
C GLY A 92 -5.82 -4.40 -2.05
N LEU A 93 -5.92 -5.08 -0.90
CA LEU A 93 -7.09 -5.00 -0.02
C LEU A 93 -7.26 -3.57 0.54
N GLY A 94 -6.18 -2.95 1.02
CA GLY A 94 -6.23 -1.58 1.54
C GLY A 94 -6.68 -0.57 0.47
N GLN A 95 -6.18 -0.70 -0.76
CA GLN A 95 -6.60 0.12 -1.89
C GLN A 95 -8.08 -0.11 -2.26
N ALA A 96 -8.52 -1.37 -2.26
CA ALA A 96 -9.92 -1.72 -2.53
C ALA A 96 -10.85 -1.13 -1.46
N MET A 97 -10.47 -1.19 -0.17
CA MET A 97 -11.23 -0.59 0.92
C MET A 97 -11.38 0.92 0.72
N ALA A 98 -10.30 1.62 0.35
CA ALA A 98 -10.35 3.05 0.06
C ALA A 98 -11.29 3.36 -1.11
N LYS A 99 -11.26 2.58 -2.20
CA LYS A 99 -12.20 2.71 -3.33
C LYS A 99 -13.66 2.48 -2.93
N CYS A 100 -13.90 1.62 -1.94
CA CYS A 100 -15.23 1.40 -1.35
C CYS A 100 -15.63 2.45 -0.30
N GLY A 101 -14.88 3.54 -0.18
CA GLY A 101 -15.15 4.62 0.79
C GLY A 101 -14.93 4.22 2.25
N LYS A 102 -14.15 3.16 2.51
CA LYS A 102 -13.82 2.71 3.86
C LYS A 102 -12.48 3.28 4.30
N LYS A 103 -12.39 3.70 5.56
CA LYS A 103 -11.10 4.05 6.17
C LYS A 103 -10.35 2.76 6.50
N ALA A 104 -9.17 2.61 5.96
CA ALA A 104 -8.30 1.48 6.23
C ALA A 104 -6.86 1.96 6.42
N MET A 105 -6.16 1.32 7.36
CA MET A 105 -4.73 1.52 7.57
C MET A 105 -4.03 0.20 7.30
N ILE A 106 -2.97 0.24 6.50
CA ILE A 106 -2.19 -0.93 6.15
C ILE A 106 -1.01 -1.00 7.11
N ALA A 107 -0.84 -2.14 7.78
CA ALA A 107 0.33 -2.45 8.59
C ALA A 107 1.08 -3.61 7.93
N LEU A 108 2.28 -3.34 7.44
CA LEU A 108 3.12 -4.34 6.80
C LEU A 108 4.23 -4.78 7.76
N ARG A 109 4.62 -6.04 7.64
CA ARG A 109 5.86 -6.51 8.27
C ARG A 109 7.04 -5.79 7.63
N GLU A 110 7.95 -5.29 8.45
CA GLU A 110 9.21 -4.75 7.97
C GLU A 110 10.05 -5.88 7.34
N PRO A 111 10.45 -5.77 6.06
CA PRO A 111 11.34 -6.74 5.46
C PRO A 111 12.72 -6.65 6.10
N SER A 112 13.32 -7.80 6.42
CA SER A 112 14.67 -7.88 6.96
C SER A 112 15.59 -8.60 6.00
N LEU A 113 16.89 -8.31 6.10
CA LEU A 113 17.92 -9.16 5.50
C LEU A 113 17.95 -10.46 6.30
N GLY A 114 17.47 -11.53 5.69
CA GLY A 114 17.61 -12.86 6.26
C GLY A 114 19.06 -13.38 6.16
N PRO A 115 19.39 -14.52 6.80
CA PRO A 115 20.72 -15.12 6.70
C PRO A 115 21.10 -15.50 5.27
N VAL A 116 20.10 -15.69 4.39
CA VAL A 116 20.30 -15.85 2.96
C VAL A 116 19.47 -14.79 2.24
N PHE A 117 20.12 -13.94 1.48
CA PHE A 117 19.48 -12.83 0.76
C PHE A 117 18.42 -13.35 -0.21
N GLY A 118 17.22 -12.80 -0.10
CA GLY A 118 16.11 -13.15 -0.99
C GLY A 118 15.35 -14.42 -0.61
N ILE A 119 15.69 -15.10 0.47
CA ILE A 119 14.94 -16.25 0.95
C ILE A 119 14.14 -15.88 2.19
N LYS A 120 12.83 -16.13 2.14
CA LYS A 120 11.88 -16.10 3.26
C LYS A 120 11.84 -14.79 4.05
N GLY A 121 11.04 -13.87 3.58
CA GLY A 121 10.78 -12.60 4.26
C GLY A 121 11.93 -11.60 4.18
N GLY A 122 12.80 -11.72 3.18
CA GLY A 122 13.81 -10.74 2.84
C GLY A 122 13.23 -9.51 2.14
N ALA A 123 14.09 -8.53 1.83
CA ALA A 123 13.69 -7.26 1.20
C ALA A 123 13.03 -7.44 -0.17
N ALA A 124 13.26 -8.54 -0.85
CA ALA A 124 12.65 -8.90 -2.13
C ALA A 124 11.30 -9.63 -2.01
N GLY A 125 10.80 -9.86 -0.79
CA GLY A 125 9.47 -10.41 -0.54
C GLY A 125 9.32 -11.91 -0.80
N GLY A 126 10.37 -12.68 -0.71
CA GLY A 126 10.38 -14.14 -0.90
C GLY A 126 10.32 -14.93 0.42
#